data_bd3c6701509a208d74b4c8ac1c8facc4
#
_entry.id   bd3c6701509a208d74b4c8ac1c8facc4
#
_cell.length_a   1.000
_cell.length_b   1.000
_cell.length_c   1.000
_cell.angle_alpha   90.00
_cell.angle_beta   90.00
_cell.angle_gamma   90.00
#
_symmetry.space_group_name_H-M   'P 1'
#
loop_
_entity.id
_entity.type
_entity.pdbx_description
1 polymer ?
#
loop_
_entity_poly.entity_id
_entity_poly.type
_entity_poly.pdbx_seq_one_letter_code
_entity_poly.pdbx_strand_id
1 'polypeptide(L)'
;MITVEFITALFYEVDEQLRTIPKHPEARLWPSEVVTLGLLHALKGVGNRAFYRWLTRDYRPLFPLLPERTRLFRLLKTHHDWARTFLAAPTVLGVIDTYGIELIHPIREGRSPQQIGRKGLSNHRWIVGGKLCLLLNQYGLVVGWACATANVPDNTFQRAGPVAWLTALRVGFRASLDSGI
;
A
#
# COMPACT_ATOMS: atom_id res chain seq x y z
N MET A 1 17.70 6.55 10.13
CA MET A 1 16.91 7.41 11.07
C MET A 1 16.14 8.41 10.21
N ILE A 2 14.84 8.62 10.43
CA ILE A 2 14.07 9.64 9.68
C ILE A 2 14.36 10.99 10.34
N THR A 3 14.86 11.94 9.55
CA THR A 3 15.22 13.30 10.01
C THR A 3 14.29 14.35 9.41
N VAL A 4 14.36 15.59 9.88
CA VAL A 4 13.59 16.72 9.32
C VAL A 4 13.98 16.94 7.85
N GLU A 5 15.28 16.90 7.53
CA GLU A 5 15.80 17.06 6.17
C GLU A 5 15.25 15.98 5.24
N PHE A 6 15.21 14.71 5.71
CA PHE A 6 14.63 13.62 4.94
C PHE A 6 13.14 13.83 4.67
N ILE A 7 12.37 14.25 5.70
CA ILE A 7 10.93 14.51 5.54
C ILE A 7 10.70 15.66 4.56
N THR A 8 11.50 16.70 4.64
CA THR A 8 11.39 17.87 3.76
C THR A 8 11.73 17.51 2.32
N ALA A 9 12.82 16.76 2.10
CA ALA A 9 13.21 16.29 0.78
C ALA A 9 12.13 15.36 0.18
N LEU A 10 11.63 14.40 0.96
CA LEU A 10 10.55 13.53 0.54
C LEU A 10 9.28 14.31 0.18
N PHE A 11 8.91 15.30 1.00
CA PHE A 11 7.75 16.16 0.71
C PHE A 11 7.92 16.93 -0.60
N TYR A 12 9.11 17.48 -0.85
CA TYR A 12 9.39 18.22 -2.07
C TYR A 12 9.23 17.34 -3.32
N GLU A 13 9.80 16.14 -3.32
CA GLU A 13 9.66 15.19 -4.44
C GLU A 13 8.20 14.77 -4.65
N VAL A 14 7.47 14.55 -3.56
CA VAL A 14 6.04 14.21 -3.63
C VAL A 14 5.22 15.36 -4.16
N ASP A 15 5.49 16.59 -3.72
CA ASP A 15 4.75 17.78 -4.12
C ASP A 15 4.95 18.08 -5.61
N GLU A 16 6.17 17.93 -6.10
CA GLU A 16 6.47 18.10 -7.52
C GLU A 16 5.67 17.13 -8.40
N GLN A 17 5.59 15.85 -8.00
CA GLN A 17 4.86 14.82 -8.74
C GLN A 17 3.33 15.00 -8.66
N LEU A 18 2.81 15.55 -7.58
CA LEU A 18 1.38 15.73 -7.35
C LEU A 18 0.87 17.15 -7.65
N ARG A 19 1.68 18.00 -8.25
CA ARG A 19 1.38 19.41 -8.53
C ARG A 19 0.08 19.61 -9.31
N THR A 20 -0.31 18.65 -10.15
CA THR A 20 -1.53 18.69 -10.96
C THR A 20 -2.80 18.30 -10.19
N ILE A 21 -2.67 17.74 -8.99
CA ILE A 21 -3.82 17.32 -8.19
C ILE A 21 -4.27 18.49 -7.31
N PRO A 22 -5.45 19.07 -7.57
CA PRO A 22 -5.91 20.21 -6.81
C PRO A 22 -6.30 19.82 -5.38
N LYS A 23 -6.04 20.71 -4.44
CA LYS A 23 -6.56 20.55 -3.08
C LYS A 23 -8.07 20.79 -3.07
N HIS A 24 -8.82 19.85 -2.46
CA HIS A 24 -10.25 20.07 -2.20
C HIS A 24 -10.43 21.27 -1.26
N PRO A 25 -11.41 22.18 -1.49
CA PRO A 25 -11.59 23.40 -0.68
C PRO A 25 -11.73 23.15 0.81
N GLU A 26 -12.40 22.06 1.21
CA GLU A 26 -12.59 21.68 2.61
C GLU A 26 -11.46 20.81 3.19
N ALA A 27 -10.47 20.42 2.39
CA ALA A 27 -9.38 19.60 2.87
C ALA A 27 -8.43 20.43 3.75
N ARG A 28 -8.05 19.89 4.91
CA ARG A 28 -7.02 20.50 5.75
C ARG A 28 -5.63 20.26 5.21
N LEU A 29 -5.36 19.02 4.77
CA LEU A 29 -4.07 18.63 4.20
C LEU A 29 -4.08 18.75 2.67
N TRP A 30 -2.92 19.08 2.12
CA TRP A 30 -2.66 18.98 0.69
C TRP A 30 -2.51 17.51 0.28
N PRO A 31 -2.77 17.16 -1.01
CA PRO A 31 -2.49 15.82 -1.52
C PRO A 31 -1.06 15.35 -1.26
N SER A 32 -0.07 16.23 -1.45
CA SER A 32 1.34 15.99 -1.16
C SER A 32 1.60 15.67 0.32
N GLU A 33 0.95 16.39 1.25
CA GLU A 33 1.06 16.07 2.68
C GLU A 33 0.48 14.69 3.01
N VAL A 34 -0.67 14.35 2.41
CA VAL A 34 -1.30 13.03 2.63
C VAL A 34 -0.41 11.90 2.13
N VAL A 35 0.14 12.02 0.92
CA VAL A 35 1.03 10.99 0.36
C VAL A 35 2.33 10.91 1.12
N THR A 36 2.95 12.02 1.46
CA THR A 36 4.17 12.05 2.30
C THR A 36 3.95 11.34 3.64
N LEU A 37 2.84 11.61 4.32
CA LEU A 37 2.49 10.94 5.57
C LEU A 37 2.26 9.43 5.38
N GLY A 38 1.67 9.02 4.26
CA GLY A 38 1.51 7.61 3.90
C GLY A 38 2.84 6.90 3.69
N LEU A 39 3.76 7.51 2.94
CA LEU A 39 5.11 7.00 2.71
C LEU A 39 5.93 6.93 4.01
N LEU A 40 5.86 7.98 4.85
CA LEU A 40 6.51 7.97 6.16
C LEU A 40 5.97 6.88 7.08
N HIS A 41 4.66 6.62 7.04
CA HIS A 41 4.05 5.51 7.80
C HIS A 41 4.58 4.16 7.34
N ALA A 42 4.65 3.93 6.04
CA ALA A 42 5.21 2.72 5.45
C ALA A 42 6.69 2.53 5.80
N LEU A 43 7.50 3.58 5.65
CA LEU A 43 8.93 3.56 5.97
C LEU A 43 9.20 3.34 7.47
N LYS A 44 8.36 3.88 8.33
CA LYS A 44 8.48 3.69 9.78
C LYS A 44 8.15 2.27 10.21
N GLY A 45 7.29 1.56 9.47
CA GLY A 45 6.95 0.16 9.71
C GLY A 45 6.28 -0.13 11.05
N VAL A 46 5.56 0.83 11.62
CA VAL A 46 4.90 0.70 12.94
C VAL A 46 3.39 0.87 12.82
N GLY A 47 2.65 0.34 13.80
CA GLY A 47 1.18 0.47 13.82
C GLY A 47 0.70 1.92 13.95
N ASN A 48 -0.52 2.17 13.50
CA ASN A 48 -1.16 3.49 13.40
C ASN A 48 -1.03 4.37 14.66
N ARG A 49 -1.21 3.77 15.85
CA ARG A 49 -1.12 4.49 17.12
C ARG A 49 0.31 4.95 17.44
N ALA A 50 1.29 4.09 17.16
CA ALA A 50 2.70 4.38 17.40
C ALA A 50 3.20 5.44 16.41
N PHE A 51 2.82 5.33 15.13
CA PHE A 51 3.15 6.32 14.10
C PHE A 51 2.58 7.70 14.45
N TYR A 52 1.28 7.79 14.80
CA TYR A 52 0.65 9.06 15.10
C TYR A 52 1.29 9.73 16.33
N ARG A 53 1.64 8.95 17.37
CA ARG A 53 2.36 9.46 18.54
C ARG A 53 3.74 10.02 18.17
N TRP A 54 4.50 9.27 17.37
CA TRP A 54 5.81 9.70 16.88
C TRP A 54 5.70 10.99 16.09
N LEU A 55 4.75 11.09 15.15
CA LEU A 55 4.52 12.26 14.32
C LEU A 55 4.15 13.50 15.15
N THR A 56 3.23 13.35 16.13
CA THR A 56 2.78 14.46 16.95
C THR A 56 3.81 14.92 17.97
N ARG A 57 4.66 14.02 18.46
CA ARG A 57 5.71 14.34 19.40
C ARG A 57 6.91 15.02 18.74
N ASP A 58 7.37 14.47 17.63
CA ASP A 58 8.67 14.83 17.07
C ASP A 58 8.57 15.76 15.85
N TYR A 59 7.45 15.73 15.10
CA TYR A 59 7.32 16.43 13.82
C TYR A 59 6.04 17.24 13.66
N ARG A 60 5.35 17.54 14.75
CA ARG A 60 4.14 18.37 14.71
C ARG A 60 4.32 19.71 13.99
N PRO A 61 5.46 20.42 14.12
CA PRO A 61 5.67 21.68 13.45
C PRO A 61 5.68 21.59 11.91
N LEU A 62 6.09 20.43 11.35
CA LEU A 62 6.08 20.20 9.89
C LEU A 62 4.65 20.00 9.34
N PHE A 63 3.71 19.59 10.19
CA PHE A 63 2.32 19.31 9.81
C PHE A 63 1.34 20.04 10.73
N PRO A 64 1.25 21.38 10.65
CA PRO A 64 0.46 22.20 11.59
C PRO A 64 -1.04 21.86 11.52
N LEU A 65 -1.54 21.47 10.36
CA LEU A 65 -2.95 21.11 10.13
C LEU A 65 -3.22 19.61 10.25
N LEU A 66 -2.31 18.87 10.86
CA LEU A 66 -2.46 17.41 11.07
C LEU A 66 -3.81 17.11 11.76
N PRO A 67 -4.69 16.31 11.13
CA PRO A 67 -5.95 15.92 11.72
C PRO A 67 -5.76 14.90 12.85
N GLU A 68 -6.81 14.61 13.58
CA GLU A 68 -6.78 13.53 14.56
C GLU A 68 -6.47 12.17 13.92
N ARG A 69 -6.00 11.21 14.74
CA ARG A 69 -5.53 9.91 14.31
C ARG A 69 -6.51 9.17 13.39
N THR A 70 -7.76 9.02 13.80
CA THR A 70 -8.77 8.26 13.05
C THR A 70 -9.01 8.87 11.68
N ARG A 71 -9.10 10.19 11.61
CA ARG A 71 -9.29 10.92 10.35
C ARG A 71 -8.06 10.79 9.44
N LEU A 72 -6.84 10.88 9.99
CA LEU A 72 -5.62 10.71 9.22
C LEU A 72 -5.61 9.35 8.51
N PHE A 73 -5.77 8.24 9.25
CA PHE A 73 -5.69 6.91 8.64
C PHE A 73 -6.84 6.62 7.69
N ARG A 74 -8.00 7.22 7.88
CA ARG A 74 -9.08 7.17 6.89
C ARG A 74 -8.69 7.90 5.61
N LEU A 75 -8.07 9.09 5.69
CA LEU A 75 -7.56 9.81 4.52
C LEU A 75 -6.50 9.00 3.78
N LEU A 76 -5.51 8.43 4.48
CA LEU A 76 -4.48 7.59 3.87
C LEU A 76 -5.10 6.39 3.13
N LYS A 77 -6.12 5.75 3.71
CA LYS A 77 -6.84 4.64 3.08
C LYS A 77 -7.64 5.10 1.85
N THR A 78 -8.32 6.24 1.93
CA THR A 78 -9.16 6.75 0.84
C THR A 78 -8.34 7.19 -0.37
N HIS A 79 -7.15 7.76 -0.13
CA HIS A 79 -6.31 8.35 -1.17
C HIS A 79 -5.05 7.53 -1.49
N HIS A 80 -5.07 6.24 -1.18
CA HIS A 80 -3.92 5.36 -1.46
C HIS A 80 -3.54 5.30 -2.95
N ASP A 81 -4.50 5.56 -3.85
CA ASP A 81 -4.25 5.56 -5.29
C ASP A 81 -3.28 6.66 -5.74
N TRP A 82 -3.17 7.75 -5.01
CA TRP A 82 -2.19 8.80 -5.34
C TRP A 82 -0.74 8.30 -5.28
N ALA A 83 -0.46 7.30 -4.44
CA ALA A 83 0.86 6.69 -4.38
C ALA A 83 1.26 5.95 -5.67
N ARG A 84 0.31 5.65 -6.57
CA ARG A 84 0.60 5.00 -7.86
C ARG A 84 1.36 5.90 -8.81
N THR A 85 1.29 7.21 -8.65
CA THR A 85 2.07 8.18 -9.44
C THR A 85 3.58 7.92 -9.31
N PHE A 86 4.01 7.25 -8.24
CA PHE A 86 5.41 6.92 -7.98
C PHE A 86 5.84 5.55 -8.52
N LEU A 87 4.95 4.81 -9.19
CA LEU A 87 5.31 3.58 -9.86
C LEU A 87 6.13 3.89 -11.11
N ALA A 88 7.13 3.06 -11.38
CA ALA A 88 7.98 3.21 -12.56
C ALA A 88 7.19 2.93 -13.85
N ALA A 89 7.66 3.51 -14.96
CA ALA A 89 7.11 3.20 -16.27
C ALA A 89 7.42 1.74 -16.68
N PRO A 90 6.48 1.06 -17.35
CA PRO A 90 6.72 -0.27 -17.88
C PRO A 90 7.77 -0.22 -18.99
N THR A 91 8.52 -1.31 -19.12
CA THR A 91 9.48 -1.53 -20.21
C THR A 91 9.08 -2.77 -21.01
N VAL A 92 9.73 -2.97 -22.17
CA VAL A 92 9.45 -4.13 -23.05
C VAL A 92 9.66 -5.46 -22.34
N LEU A 93 10.66 -5.51 -21.46
CA LEU A 93 10.95 -6.66 -20.60
C LEU A 93 10.58 -6.33 -19.16
N GLY A 94 9.96 -7.28 -18.48
CA GLY A 94 9.61 -7.18 -17.08
C GLY A 94 9.64 -8.54 -16.39
N VAL A 95 9.75 -8.53 -15.08
CA VAL A 95 9.71 -9.72 -14.23
C VAL A 95 8.48 -9.66 -13.35
N ILE A 96 7.74 -10.76 -13.30
CA ILE A 96 6.63 -10.96 -12.36
C ILE A 96 7.09 -11.94 -11.30
N ASP A 97 6.99 -11.57 -10.04
CA ASP A 97 7.29 -12.43 -8.91
C ASP A 97 6.17 -12.39 -7.87
N THR A 98 5.96 -13.50 -7.19
CA THR A 98 4.92 -13.65 -6.17
C THR A 98 5.54 -14.00 -4.82
N TYR A 99 5.10 -13.30 -3.79
CA TYR A 99 5.55 -13.51 -2.42
C TYR A 99 4.37 -13.85 -1.50
N GLY A 100 4.45 -15.00 -0.81
CA GLY A 100 3.44 -15.40 0.16
C GLY A 100 3.60 -14.68 1.49
N ILE A 101 2.51 -14.07 1.94
CA ILE A 101 2.43 -13.39 3.24
C ILE A 101 1.61 -14.22 4.19
N GLU A 102 2.26 -14.83 5.19
CA GLU A 102 1.58 -15.53 6.27
C GLU A 102 0.96 -14.51 7.24
N LEU A 103 -0.36 -14.51 7.33
CA LEU A 103 -1.11 -13.60 8.21
C LEU A 103 -1.58 -14.30 9.48
N ILE A 104 -1.80 -15.62 9.40
CA ILE A 104 -2.27 -16.45 10.50
C ILE A 104 -1.46 -17.76 10.47
N HIS A 105 -1.01 -18.20 11.63
CA HIS A 105 -0.35 -19.51 11.74
C HIS A 105 -1.30 -20.62 11.27
N PRO A 106 -0.87 -21.57 10.41
CA PRO A 106 -1.75 -22.59 9.81
C PRO A 106 -2.58 -23.40 10.81
N ILE A 107 -2.08 -23.63 12.02
CA ILE A 107 -2.82 -24.34 13.09
C ILE A 107 -4.08 -23.59 13.57
N ARG A 108 -4.20 -22.32 13.25
CA ARG A 108 -5.35 -21.48 13.61
C ARG A 108 -6.35 -21.32 12.47
N GLU A 109 -6.13 -21.99 11.35
CA GLU A 109 -7.06 -21.97 10.20
C GLU A 109 -8.46 -22.40 10.64
N GLY A 110 -9.49 -21.65 10.17
CA GLY A 110 -10.89 -21.94 10.42
C GLY A 110 -11.40 -21.65 11.84
N ARG A 111 -10.56 -21.15 12.75
CA ARG A 111 -10.97 -20.83 14.14
C ARG A 111 -11.81 -19.56 14.26
N SER A 112 -11.79 -18.70 13.25
CA SER A 112 -12.59 -17.48 13.23
C SER A 112 -13.37 -17.37 11.93
N PRO A 113 -14.67 -17.04 11.99
CA PRO A 113 -15.46 -16.74 10.79
C PRO A 113 -14.95 -15.51 10.03
N GLN A 114 -14.22 -14.62 10.70
CA GLN A 114 -13.60 -13.42 10.13
C GLN A 114 -12.10 -13.65 9.80
N GLN A 115 -11.73 -14.88 9.46
CA GLN A 115 -10.34 -15.20 9.12
C GLN A 115 -9.84 -14.37 7.96
N ILE A 116 -8.70 -13.69 8.16
CA ILE A 116 -8.00 -12.92 7.13
C ILE A 116 -7.15 -13.89 6.29
N GLY A 117 -7.40 -13.89 4.97
CA GLY A 117 -6.66 -14.73 4.04
C GLY A 117 -7.19 -16.17 3.94
N ARG A 118 -6.58 -16.94 3.06
CA ARG A 118 -6.92 -18.34 2.80
C ARG A 118 -5.67 -19.21 2.82
N LYS A 119 -5.84 -20.52 3.04
CA LYS A 119 -4.75 -21.48 2.94
C LYS A 119 -4.34 -21.67 1.50
N GLY A 120 -3.06 -21.60 1.23
CA GLY A 120 -2.49 -21.81 -0.09
C GLY A 120 -1.03 -22.21 -0.02
N LEU A 121 -0.50 -22.68 -1.14
CA LEU A 121 0.90 -23.05 -1.28
C LEU A 121 1.69 -21.83 -1.79
N SER A 122 2.79 -21.50 -1.11
CA SER A 122 3.75 -20.50 -1.55
C SER A 122 5.17 -20.97 -1.21
N ASN A 123 6.06 -20.97 -2.20
CA ASN A 123 7.46 -21.42 -2.04
C ASN A 123 7.55 -22.81 -1.35
N HIS A 124 6.77 -23.78 -1.84
CA HIS A 124 6.70 -25.15 -1.32
C HIS A 124 6.21 -25.27 0.14
N ARG A 125 5.65 -24.20 0.71
CA ARG A 125 5.14 -24.18 2.08
C ARG A 125 3.67 -23.77 2.11
N TRP A 126 2.88 -24.47 2.94
CA TRP A 126 1.51 -24.09 3.22
C TRP A 126 1.47 -22.89 4.15
N ILE A 127 0.78 -21.83 3.72
CA ILE A 127 0.55 -20.62 4.50
C ILE A 127 -0.95 -20.34 4.56
N VAL A 128 -1.38 -19.63 5.60
CA VAL A 128 -2.72 -19.03 5.69
C VAL A 128 -2.57 -17.53 5.63
N GLY A 129 -2.99 -16.93 4.52
CA GLY A 129 -2.77 -15.49 4.33
C GLY A 129 -3.06 -15.04 2.91
N GLY A 130 -2.19 -14.19 2.41
CA GLY A 130 -2.26 -13.61 1.06
C GLY A 130 -0.99 -13.86 0.26
N LYS A 131 -1.06 -13.50 -1.01
CA LYS A 131 0.08 -13.38 -1.93
C LYS A 131 0.19 -11.94 -2.40
N LEU A 132 1.39 -11.41 -2.36
CA LEU A 132 1.77 -10.16 -3.03
C LEU A 132 2.44 -10.53 -4.34
N CYS A 133 1.95 -9.99 -5.43
CA CYS A 133 2.58 -10.09 -6.73
C CYS A 133 3.16 -8.72 -7.10
N LEU A 134 4.40 -8.70 -7.54
CA LEU A 134 5.11 -7.52 -8.00
C LEU A 134 5.42 -7.66 -9.49
N LEU A 135 5.19 -6.59 -10.24
CA LEU A 135 5.66 -6.42 -11.60
C LEU A 135 6.82 -5.43 -11.58
N LEU A 136 7.99 -5.89 -11.95
CA LEU A 136 9.21 -5.10 -12.05
C LEU A 136 9.56 -4.86 -13.51
N ASN A 137 10.11 -3.68 -13.83
CA ASN A 137 10.68 -3.42 -15.14
C ASN A 137 12.11 -3.99 -15.27
N GLN A 138 12.74 -3.83 -16.43
CA GLN A 138 14.10 -4.31 -16.69
C GLN A 138 15.17 -3.70 -15.76
N TYR A 139 14.86 -2.60 -15.09
CA TYR A 139 15.74 -1.93 -14.12
C TYR A 139 15.47 -2.37 -12.67
N GLY A 140 14.56 -3.33 -12.44
CA GLY A 140 14.17 -3.79 -11.11
C GLY A 140 13.25 -2.83 -10.35
N LEU A 141 12.69 -1.82 -11.03
CA LEU A 141 11.76 -0.86 -10.42
C LEU A 141 10.32 -1.37 -10.48
N VAL A 142 9.54 -1.13 -9.44
CA VAL A 142 8.16 -1.57 -9.35
C VAL A 142 7.28 -0.76 -10.30
N VAL A 143 6.69 -1.45 -11.27
CA VAL A 143 5.72 -0.90 -12.23
C VAL A 143 4.29 -1.10 -11.76
N GLY A 144 4.04 -2.19 -11.04
CA GLY A 144 2.73 -2.54 -10.54
C GLY A 144 2.80 -3.61 -9.45
N TRP A 145 1.72 -3.75 -8.73
CA TRP A 145 1.57 -4.78 -7.71
C TRP A 145 0.11 -5.22 -7.60
N ALA A 146 -0.10 -6.44 -7.17
CA ALA A 146 -1.42 -6.98 -6.86
C ALA A 146 -1.37 -7.86 -5.61
N CYS A 147 -2.48 -7.92 -4.90
CA CYS A 147 -2.65 -8.82 -3.76
C CYS A 147 -3.83 -9.74 -4.01
N ALA A 148 -3.69 -11.00 -3.57
CA ALA A 148 -4.78 -11.96 -3.54
C ALA A 148 -4.65 -12.85 -2.30
N THR A 149 -5.65 -13.67 -2.04
CA THR A 149 -5.57 -14.71 -1.02
C THR A 149 -4.59 -15.81 -1.44
N ALA A 150 -3.93 -16.48 -0.49
CA ALA A 150 -2.84 -17.42 -0.76
C ALA A 150 -3.26 -18.62 -1.62
N ASN A 151 -4.55 -18.95 -1.70
CA ASN A 151 -5.08 -20.03 -2.54
C ASN A 151 -5.16 -19.69 -4.04
N VAL A 152 -4.94 -18.42 -4.42
CA VAL A 152 -4.93 -18.01 -5.83
C VAL A 152 -3.64 -18.49 -6.48
N PRO A 153 -3.70 -19.23 -7.62
CA PRO A 153 -2.52 -19.69 -8.34
C PRO A 153 -1.71 -18.53 -8.92
N ASP A 154 -0.39 -18.68 -8.96
CA ASP A 154 0.52 -17.62 -9.45
C ASP A 154 0.29 -17.26 -10.93
N ASN A 155 -0.10 -18.25 -11.74
CA ASN A 155 -0.43 -18.05 -13.16
C ASN A 155 -1.65 -17.15 -13.39
N THR A 156 -2.51 -16.96 -12.39
CA THR A 156 -3.63 -16.02 -12.45
C THR A 156 -3.14 -14.59 -12.59
N PHE A 157 -2.04 -14.25 -11.92
CA PHE A 157 -1.43 -12.93 -12.04
C PHE A 157 -0.78 -12.69 -13.41
N GLN A 158 -0.24 -13.74 -14.04
CA GLN A 158 0.41 -13.65 -15.36
C GLN A 158 -0.60 -13.42 -16.49
N ARG A 159 -1.82 -13.97 -16.39
CA ARG A 159 -2.88 -13.84 -17.39
C ARG A 159 -3.50 -12.45 -17.43
N ALA A 160 -3.46 -11.73 -16.34
CA ALA A 160 -3.86 -10.35 -16.28
C ALA A 160 -2.73 -9.50 -16.86
N GLY A 161 -2.65 -9.30 -18.18
CA GLY A 161 -1.62 -8.47 -18.83
C GLY A 161 -1.48 -7.06 -18.22
N PRO A 162 -0.44 -6.29 -18.55
CA PRO A 162 -0.11 -5.00 -17.89
C PRO A 162 -1.28 -4.02 -17.76
N VAL A 163 -2.19 -4.03 -18.75
CA VAL A 163 -3.39 -3.16 -18.75
C VAL A 163 -4.48 -3.71 -17.80
N ALA A 164 -4.64 -5.04 -17.73
CA ALA A 164 -5.60 -5.68 -16.82
C ALA A 164 -5.16 -5.58 -15.35
N TRP A 165 -3.85 -5.48 -15.08
CA TRP A 165 -3.30 -5.24 -13.74
C TRP A 165 -3.76 -3.89 -13.16
N LEU A 166 -3.79 -2.86 -13.99
CA LEU A 166 -4.33 -1.55 -13.61
C LEU A 166 -5.85 -1.59 -13.33
N THR A 167 -6.58 -2.53 -13.96
CA THR A 167 -8.03 -2.67 -13.83
C THR A 167 -8.43 -3.68 -12.76
N ALA A 168 -7.73 -4.80 -12.62
CA ALA A 168 -8.01 -5.84 -11.62
C ALA A 168 -7.79 -5.36 -10.18
N LEU A 169 -6.90 -4.37 -9.98
CA LEU A 169 -6.72 -3.68 -8.70
C LEU A 169 -7.98 -2.91 -8.25
N ARG A 170 -8.85 -2.50 -9.18
CA ARG A 170 -10.14 -1.88 -8.84
C ARG A 170 -11.19 -2.88 -8.33
N VAL A 171 -11.15 -4.12 -8.80
CA VAL A 171 -12.19 -5.12 -8.52
C VAL A 171 -11.83 -6.04 -7.35
N GLY A 172 -10.58 -6.53 -7.26
CA GLY A 172 -10.17 -7.51 -6.26
C GLY A 172 -10.09 -6.97 -4.83
N PHE A 173 -9.71 -5.71 -4.67
CA PHE A 173 -9.59 -5.09 -3.34
C PHE A 173 -10.94 -4.66 -2.76
N ARG A 174 -11.92 -4.30 -3.60
CA ARG A 174 -13.30 -4.05 -3.17
C ARG A 174 -13.98 -5.32 -2.68
N ALA A 175 -13.88 -6.41 -3.42
CA ALA A 175 -14.52 -7.67 -3.04
C ALA A 175 -13.98 -8.28 -1.74
N SER A 176 -12.71 -8.01 -1.37
CA SER A 176 -12.12 -8.50 -0.11
C SER A 176 -12.43 -7.62 1.10
N LEU A 177 -12.84 -6.36 0.88
CA LEU A 177 -13.21 -5.44 1.97
C LEU A 177 -14.73 -5.44 2.24
N ASP A 178 -15.55 -5.71 1.23
CA ASP A 178 -17.02 -5.74 1.35
C ASP A 178 -17.53 -7.09 1.87
N SER A 179 -16.71 -8.14 1.91
CA SER A 179 -17.03 -9.44 2.53
C SER A 179 -16.64 -9.54 4.00
N GLY A 180 -16.26 -8.45 4.62
CA GLY A 180 -15.76 -8.36 6.01
C GLY A 180 -16.53 -7.39 6.89
N ILE A 181 -17.86 -7.30 6.74
CA ILE A 181 -18.77 -6.70 7.73
C ILE A 181 -19.69 -7.79 8.25
#